data_d9f758d654ab5066c23420ad73f75480
#
_entry.id   d9f758d654ab5066c23420ad73f75480
#
_cell.length_a   1.000
_cell.length_b   1.000
_cell.length_c   1.000
_cell.angle_alpha   90.00
_cell.angle_beta   90.00
_cell.angle_gamma   90.00
#
_symmetry.space_group_name_H-M   'P 1'
#
loop_
_entity.id
_entity.type
_entity.pdbx_description
1 polymer ?
#
loop_
_entity_poly.entity_id
_entity_poly.type
_entity_poly.pdbx_seq_one_letter_code
_entity_poly.pdbx_strand_id
1 'polypeptide(L)'
;MKKFKISSVQSETLNWSLGLFLAFSLVNSIDHWTGAPTDGMTSLTETFETVQSSSAIQIAESILVCATQLVMWEVFRRCLNNSKHFFLQLAMIVIMVLSVLGTAAVCYRALLPAHDIMMETPREEALIQTFRGYNNVVIGLLNLFLGIGLVRKFRGSIRLYGMSIILCPILIFLTGGVFYYMYNEVGGLSMTAIDTYGTILTLIVFVLGLIPSIALRGSMSADITEEDLDEEDANQA
;
A
#
# COMPACT_ATOMS: atom_id res chain seq x y z
N MET A 1 -14.29 -12.94 -18.49
CA MET A 1 -14.41 -12.59 -17.06
C MET A 1 -15.11 -11.25 -16.94
N LYS A 2 -16.03 -11.04 -15.99
CA LYS A 2 -16.65 -9.72 -15.81
C LYS A 2 -15.64 -8.77 -15.19
N LYS A 3 -15.39 -7.65 -15.89
CA LYS A 3 -14.53 -6.53 -15.48
C LYS A 3 -15.33 -5.24 -15.49
N PHE A 4 -14.88 -4.23 -14.76
CA PHE A 4 -15.42 -2.87 -14.94
C PHE A 4 -14.90 -2.30 -16.25
N LYS A 5 -15.80 -1.66 -16.99
CA LYS A 5 -15.45 -0.91 -18.20
C LYS A 5 -15.07 0.52 -17.80
N ILE A 6 -13.92 0.97 -18.28
CA ILE A 6 -13.36 2.31 -18.02
C ILE A 6 -12.93 2.92 -19.37
N SER A 7 -12.88 4.26 -19.44
CA SER A 7 -12.39 4.94 -20.63
C SER A 7 -10.90 4.67 -20.88
N SER A 8 -10.43 4.88 -22.11
CA SER A 8 -9.01 4.77 -22.48
C SER A 8 -8.13 5.63 -21.59
N VAL A 9 -8.51 6.90 -21.38
CA VAL A 9 -7.80 7.84 -20.48
C VAL A 9 -7.74 7.34 -19.04
N GLN A 10 -8.83 6.79 -18.50
CA GLN A 10 -8.83 6.21 -17.14
C GLN A 10 -7.94 4.96 -17.05
N SER A 11 -7.90 4.15 -18.12
CA SER A 11 -7.03 2.98 -18.19
C SER A 11 -5.56 3.36 -18.20
N GLU A 12 -5.19 4.37 -18.97
CA GLU A 12 -3.83 4.91 -19.02
C GLU A 12 -3.42 5.52 -17.66
N THR A 13 -4.26 6.39 -17.10
CA THR A 13 -4.05 6.97 -15.78
C THR A 13 -3.84 5.89 -14.70
N LEU A 14 -4.63 4.81 -14.76
CA LEU A 14 -4.52 3.69 -13.83
C LEU A 14 -3.20 2.91 -14.01
N ASN A 15 -2.74 2.73 -15.26
CA ASN A 15 -1.46 2.08 -15.54
C ASN A 15 -0.29 2.90 -15.00
N TRP A 16 -0.27 4.22 -15.25
CA TRP A 16 0.75 5.11 -14.71
C TRP A 16 0.73 5.15 -13.19
N SER A 17 -0.46 5.28 -12.58
CA SER A 17 -0.60 5.29 -11.12
C SER A 17 -0.12 3.98 -10.49
N LEU A 18 -0.44 2.83 -11.09
CA LEU A 18 0.06 1.54 -10.61
C LEU A 18 1.58 1.43 -10.77
N GLY A 19 2.14 1.84 -11.92
CA GLY A 19 3.58 1.82 -12.14
C GLY A 19 4.34 2.68 -11.13
N LEU A 20 3.88 3.90 -10.89
CA LEU A 20 4.45 4.80 -9.89
C LEU A 20 4.28 4.26 -8.46
N PHE A 21 3.10 3.71 -8.13
CA PHE A 21 2.87 3.09 -6.83
C PHE A 21 3.84 1.92 -6.58
N LEU A 22 4.04 1.05 -7.57
CA LEU A 22 4.98 -0.07 -7.46
C LEU A 22 6.42 0.43 -7.30
N ALA A 23 6.83 1.44 -8.08
CA ALA A 23 8.16 2.01 -8.01
C ALA A 23 8.45 2.64 -6.63
N PHE A 24 7.56 3.52 -6.13
CA PHE A 24 7.72 4.14 -4.82
C PHE A 24 7.63 3.14 -3.67
N SER A 25 6.75 2.15 -3.77
CA SER A 25 6.65 1.08 -2.76
C SER A 25 7.92 0.24 -2.72
N LEU A 26 8.56 0.00 -3.87
CA LEU A 26 9.84 -0.70 -3.94
C LEU A 26 10.97 0.12 -3.30
N VAL A 27 11.07 1.40 -3.63
CA VAL A 27 12.06 2.31 -3.04
C VAL A 27 11.91 2.32 -1.51
N ASN A 28 10.71 2.57 -1.01
CA ASN A 28 10.43 2.56 0.44
C ASN A 28 10.75 1.21 1.12
N SER A 29 10.65 0.09 0.40
CA SER A 29 11.00 -1.23 0.96
C SER A 29 12.50 -1.47 0.97
N ILE A 30 13.24 -0.98 -0.02
CA ILE A 30 14.71 -1.05 -0.05
C ILE A 30 15.29 -0.27 1.13
N ASP A 31 14.69 0.86 1.50
CA ASP A 31 15.07 1.66 2.65
C ASP A 31 15.06 0.84 3.95
N HIS A 32 14.04 0.03 4.14
CA HIS A 32 13.96 -0.85 5.30
C HIS A 32 14.96 -2.01 5.27
N TRP A 33 15.46 -2.39 4.08
CA TRP A 33 16.43 -3.48 3.93
C TRP A 33 17.88 -3.03 4.12
N THR A 34 18.19 -1.80 3.74
CA THR A 34 19.56 -1.27 3.81
C THR A 34 19.91 -0.67 5.17
N GLY A 35 18.94 -0.46 6.04
CA GLY A 35 19.16 0.04 7.40
C GLY A 35 19.79 -0.95 8.39
N ALA A 36 20.13 -2.17 7.95
CA ALA A 36 20.91 -3.10 8.76
C ALA A 36 22.41 -2.87 8.51
N PRO A 37 23.25 -2.63 9.54
CA PRO A 37 24.69 -2.44 9.35
C PRO A 37 25.32 -3.75 8.88
N THR A 38 25.54 -3.89 7.58
CA THR A 38 26.36 -4.95 7.02
C THR A 38 27.76 -4.40 6.82
N ASP A 39 28.67 -4.80 7.69
CA ASP A 39 30.12 -4.54 7.58
C ASP A 39 30.61 -4.98 6.21
N GLY A 40 30.81 -4.05 5.28
CA GLY A 40 31.54 -4.32 4.06
C GLY A 40 31.07 -3.72 2.73
N MET A 41 29.95 -3.01 2.67
CA MET A 41 29.47 -2.38 1.42
C MET A 41 29.36 -0.85 1.56
N THR A 42 30.49 -0.20 1.85
CA THR A 42 30.54 1.13 2.47
C THR A 42 30.33 2.34 1.55
N SER A 43 30.34 2.23 0.22
CA SER A 43 30.33 3.47 -0.60
C SER A 43 28.98 3.81 -1.24
N LEU A 44 28.18 2.82 -1.62
CA LEU A 44 26.85 3.07 -2.17
C LEU A 44 25.80 3.21 -1.06
N THR A 45 25.94 2.42 0.01
CA THR A 45 25.06 2.48 1.19
C THR A 45 25.21 3.80 1.93
N GLU A 46 26.42 4.35 2.12
CA GLU A 46 26.60 5.66 2.76
C GLU A 46 25.94 6.81 1.99
N THR A 47 25.96 6.75 0.65
CA THR A 47 25.28 7.77 -0.17
C THR A 47 23.76 7.62 -0.08
N PHE A 48 23.25 6.40 -0.04
CA PHE A 48 21.82 6.14 0.17
C PHE A 48 21.38 6.47 1.61
N GLU A 49 22.14 6.11 2.64
CA GLU A 49 21.85 6.45 4.03
C GLU A 49 21.79 7.96 4.29
N THR A 50 22.69 8.75 3.69
CA THR A 50 22.66 10.21 3.84
C THR A 50 21.46 10.87 3.14
N VAL A 51 21.01 10.30 2.02
CA VAL A 51 19.81 10.76 1.32
C VAL A 51 18.54 10.32 2.04
N GLN A 52 18.56 9.15 2.63
CA GLN A 52 17.43 8.47 3.26
C GLN A 52 17.09 8.95 4.67
N SER A 53 18.06 9.46 5.41
CA SER A 53 17.85 10.00 6.76
C SER A 53 17.13 11.36 6.78
N SER A 54 16.86 11.96 5.62
CA SER A 54 16.15 13.25 5.59
C SER A 54 14.64 13.06 5.72
N SER A 55 14.05 13.66 6.74
CA SER A 55 12.59 13.71 6.95
C SER A 55 11.83 14.17 5.69
N ALA A 56 12.44 15.02 4.87
CA ALA A 56 11.84 15.52 3.64
C ALA A 56 11.59 14.42 2.60
N ILE A 57 12.50 13.45 2.47
CA ILE A 57 12.36 12.34 1.51
C ILE A 57 11.26 11.39 1.99
N GLN A 58 11.25 11.01 3.27
CA GLN A 58 10.20 10.17 3.84
C GLN A 58 8.81 10.80 3.68
N ILE A 59 8.71 12.11 3.84
CA ILE A 59 7.45 12.85 3.62
C ILE A 59 7.06 12.80 2.14
N ALA A 60 8.00 13.08 1.22
CA ALA A 60 7.74 13.06 -0.21
C ALA A 60 7.28 11.68 -0.69
N GLU A 61 7.96 10.61 -0.29
CA GLU A 61 7.59 9.23 -0.60
C GLU A 61 6.20 8.87 -0.08
N SER A 62 5.92 9.19 1.18
CA SER A 62 4.62 8.92 1.79
C SER A 62 3.49 9.63 1.06
N ILE A 63 3.70 10.88 0.63
CA ILE A 63 2.72 11.66 -0.14
C ILE A 63 2.55 11.05 -1.53
N LEU A 64 3.63 10.68 -2.23
CA LEU A 64 3.56 10.11 -3.57
C LEU A 64 2.86 8.75 -3.58
N VAL A 65 3.17 7.86 -2.63
CA VAL A 65 2.49 6.57 -2.46
C VAL A 65 1.00 6.79 -2.20
N CYS A 66 0.65 7.69 -1.29
CA CYS A 66 -0.74 8.00 -0.98
C CYS A 66 -1.47 8.58 -2.20
N ALA A 67 -0.86 9.54 -2.90
CA ALA A 67 -1.46 10.17 -4.07
C ALA A 67 -1.75 9.17 -5.21
N THR A 68 -0.78 8.31 -5.54
CA THR A 68 -0.95 7.27 -6.56
C THR A 68 -2.04 6.27 -6.18
N GLN A 69 -2.11 5.88 -4.91
CA GLN A 69 -3.14 4.99 -4.40
C GLN A 69 -4.54 5.65 -4.45
N LEU A 70 -4.64 6.92 -4.09
CA LEU A 70 -5.90 7.68 -4.17
C LEU A 70 -6.42 7.78 -5.60
N VAL A 71 -5.55 7.99 -6.58
CA VAL A 71 -5.94 8.01 -8.00
C VAL A 71 -6.53 6.66 -8.42
N MET A 72 -5.88 5.54 -8.07
CA MET A 72 -6.41 4.21 -8.36
C MET A 72 -7.77 3.97 -7.69
N TRP A 73 -7.92 4.38 -6.44
CA TRP A 73 -9.17 4.23 -5.69
C TRP A 73 -10.28 5.14 -6.20
N GLU A 74 -9.95 6.34 -6.70
CA GLU A 74 -10.95 7.23 -7.31
C GLU A 74 -11.52 6.64 -8.60
N VAL A 75 -10.69 6.04 -9.45
CA VAL A 75 -11.18 5.31 -10.64
C VAL A 75 -12.11 4.17 -10.22
N PHE A 76 -11.72 3.40 -9.21
CA PHE A 76 -12.54 2.30 -8.68
C PHE A 76 -13.86 2.80 -8.09
N ARG A 77 -13.83 3.89 -7.31
CA ARG A 77 -15.03 4.52 -6.74
C ARG A 77 -16.02 4.92 -7.84
N ARG A 78 -15.55 5.48 -8.95
CA ARG A 78 -16.38 5.82 -10.10
C ARG A 78 -17.03 4.58 -10.73
N CYS A 79 -16.29 3.48 -10.83
CA CYS A 79 -16.85 2.20 -11.29
C CYS A 79 -17.96 1.67 -10.36
N LEU A 80 -17.78 1.79 -9.03
CA LEU A 80 -18.79 1.43 -8.05
C LEU A 80 -20.03 2.32 -8.14
N ASN A 81 -19.87 3.62 -8.37
CA ASN A 81 -20.98 4.55 -8.58
C ASN A 81 -21.80 4.18 -9.83
N ASN A 82 -21.12 3.92 -10.94
CA ASN A 82 -21.78 3.49 -12.17
C ASN A 82 -22.55 2.16 -12.00
N SER A 83 -22.07 1.31 -11.10
CA SER A 83 -22.72 0.04 -10.75
C SER A 83 -23.83 0.18 -9.71
N LYS A 84 -24.16 1.41 -9.27
CA LYS A 84 -25.22 1.74 -8.27
C LYS A 84 -25.03 1.06 -6.89
N HIS A 85 -23.80 0.81 -6.46
CA HIS A 85 -23.47 0.22 -5.17
C HIS A 85 -23.05 1.28 -4.15
N PHE A 86 -24.03 2.07 -3.67
CA PHE A 86 -23.80 3.22 -2.78
C PHE A 86 -22.99 2.89 -1.52
N PHE A 87 -23.33 1.80 -0.81
CA PHE A 87 -22.61 1.46 0.43
C PHE A 87 -21.12 1.11 0.22
N LEU A 88 -20.81 0.42 -0.89
CA LEU A 88 -19.41 0.12 -1.22
C LEU A 88 -18.65 1.38 -1.64
N GLN A 89 -19.33 2.29 -2.35
CA GLN A 89 -18.77 3.60 -2.70
C GLN A 89 -18.50 4.43 -1.44
N LEU A 90 -19.44 4.47 -0.48
CA LEU A 90 -19.28 5.20 0.77
C LEU A 90 -18.09 4.64 1.58
N ALA A 91 -18.00 3.31 1.72
CA ALA A 91 -16.85 2.68 2.38
C ALA A 91 -15.53 3.08 1.71
N MET A 92 -15.48 3.11 0.38
CA MET A 92 -14.30 3.53 -0.36
C MET A 92 -13.92 5.00 -0.07
N ILE A 93 -14.90 5.91 -0.04
CA ILE A 93 -14.66 7.33 0.30
C ILE A 93 -14.06 7.45 1.71
N VAL A 94 -14.63 6.73 2.68
CA VAL A 94 -14.11 6.76 4.06
C VAL A 94 -12.70 6.22 4.14
N ILE A 95 -12.38 5.12 3.43
CA ILE A 95 -11.02 4.57 3.34
C ILE A 95 -10.06 5.63 2.76
N MET A 96 -10.44 6.32 1.69
CA MET A 96 -9.61 7.37 1.08
C MET A 96 -9.32 8.50 2.06
N VAL A 97 -10.33 9.00 2.77
CA VAL A 97 -10.17 10.06 3.78
C VAL A 97 -9.26 9.60 4.93
N LEU A 98 -9.48 8.40 5.45
CA LEU A 98 -8.66 7.85 6.53
C LEU A 98 -7.21 7.61 6.10
N SER A 99 -6.98 7.25 4.83
CA SER A 99 -5.62 7.09 4.28
C SER A 99 -4.89 8.43 4.19
N VAL A 100 -5.57 9.51 3.78
CA VAL A 100 -5.00 10.87 3.80
C VAL A 100 -4.64 11.29 5.23
N LEU A 101 -5.53 11.07 6.20
CA LEU A 101 -5.27 11.38 7.61
C LEU A 101 -4.11 10.55 8.17
N GLY A 102 -4.03 9.26 7.81
CA GLY A 102 -2.92 8.39 8.17
C GLY A 102 -1.59 8.88 7.61
N THR A 103 -1.56 9.28 6.33
CA THR A 103 -0.36 9.86 5.69
C THR A 103 0.03 11.19 6.34
N ALA A 104 -0.93 12.06 6.65
CA ALA A 104 -0.66 13.30 7.37
C ALA A 104 -0.03 13.05 8.75
N ALA A 105 -0.48 12.02 9.46
CA ALA A 105 0.12 11.62 10.74
C ALA A 105 1.56 11.08 10.58
N VAL A 106 1.86 10.35 9.49
CA VAL A 106 3.23 9.93 9.16
C VAL A 106 4.12 11.14 8.87
N CYS A 107 3.66 12.06 8.03
CA CYS A 107 4.39 13.28 7.70
C CYS A 107 4.65 14.14 8.94
N TYR A 108 3.65 14.29 9.81
CA TYR A 108 3.81 15.03 11.06
C TYR A 108 4.85 14.38 11.98
N ARG A 109 4.81 13.05 12.11
CA ARG A 109 5.83 12.32 12.89
C ARG A 109 7.25 12.54 12.34
N ALA A 110 7.41 12.56 11.04
CA ALA A 110 8.72 12.78 10.39
C ALA A 110 9.29 14.21 10.63
N LEU A 111 8.44 15.16 11.02
CA LEU A 111 8.84 16.53 11.38
C LEU A 111 9.18 16.70 12.87
N LEU A 112 8.82 15.72 13.71
CA LEU A 112 9.18 15.77 15.14
C LEU A 112 10.69 15.52 15.30
N PRO A 113 11.34 16.21 16.26
CA PRO A 113 12.75 15.99 16.53
C PRO A 113 12.99 14.54 16.98
N ALA A 114 14.08 13.96 16.51
CA ALA A 114 14.51 12.63 16.99
C ALA A 114 14.82 12.69 18.48
N HIS A 115 14.20 11.80 19.25
CA HIS A 115 14.46 11.67 20.67
C HIS A 115 15.39 10.49 20.94
N ASP A 116 16.29 10.66 21.93
CA ASP A 116 17.12 9.57 22.41
C ASP A 116 16.24 8.42 22.94
N ILE A 117 16.57 7.20 22.53
CA ILE A 117 15.84 5.96 22.85
C ILE A 117 15.70 5.72 24.36
N MET A 118 16.50 6.41 25.19
CA MET A 118 16.49 6.28 26.65
C MET A 118 15.51 7.24 27.37
N MET A 119 14.86 8.16 26.64
CA MET A 119 13.87 9.07 27.23
C MET A 119 12.45 8.54 27.02
N GLU A 120 11.53 8.87 27.93
CA GLU A 120 10.10 8.56 27.77
C GLU A 120 9.59 9.14 26.45
N THR A 121 8.84 8.33 25.70
CA THR A 121 8.23 8.77 24.43
C THR A 121 7.40 10.03 24.67
N PRO A 122 7.66 11.12 23.94
CA PRO A 122 6.90 12.34 24.11
C PRO A 122 5.40 12.07 23.92
N ARG A 123 4.58 12.75 24.70
CA ARG A 123 3.12 12.60 24.69
C ARG A 123 2.54 12.73 23.26
N GLU A 124 3.11 13.61 22.45
CA GLU A 124 2.69 13.83 21.06
C GLU A 124 2.96 12.60 20.19
N GLU A 125 4.13 12.00 20.32
CA GLU A 125 4.45 10.77 19.56
C GLU A 125 3.57 9.60 19.97
N ALA A 126 3.30 9.42 21.26
CA ALA A 126 2.38 8.42 21.76
C ALA A 126 0.95 8.62 21.23
N LEU A 127 0.48 9.85 21.14
CA LEU A 127 -0.83 10.18 20.56
C LEU A 127 -0.88 9.85 19.06
N ILE A 128 0.16 10.17 18.30
CA ILE A 128 0.24 9.86 16.86
C ILE A 128 0.24 8.35 16.64
N GLN A 129 1.02 7.59 17.41
CA GLN A 129 1.06 6.13 17.32
C GLN A 129 -0.30 5.52 17.65
N THR A 130 -0.96 6.00 18.70
CA THR A 130 -2.30 5.57 19.09
C THR A 130 -3.32 5.87 17.99
N PHE A 131 -3.31 7.09 17.45
CA PHE A 131 -4.17 7.47 16.33
C PHE A 131 -3.96 6.56 15.11
N ARG A 132 -2.70 6.32 14.72
CA ARG A 132 -2.36 5.43 13.60
C ARG A 132 -2.85 4.00 13.83
N GLY A 133 -2.72 3.50 15.06
CA GLY A 133 -3.24 2.19 15.45
C GLY A 133 -4.74 2.07 15.21
N TYR A 134 -5.54 3.00 15.74
CA TYR A 134 -6.98 3.02 15.52
C TYR A 134 -7.36 3.24 14.07
N ASN A 135 -6.69 4.16 13.37
CA ASN A 135 -6.92 4.42 11.96
C ASN A 135 -6.73 3.16 11.10
N ASN A 136 -5.65 2.41 11.33
CA ASN A 136 -5.37 1.16 10.62
C ASN A 136 -6.41 0.08 10.91
N VAL A 137 -6.88 -0.04 12.16
CA VAL A 137 -7.96 -0.98 12.52
C VAL A 137 -9.24 -0.62 11.78
N VAL A 138 -9.64 0.65 11.76
CA VAL A 138 -10.85 1.10 11.07
C VAL A 138 -10.75 0.86 9.56
N ILE A 139 -9.61 1.21 8.94
CA ILE A 139 -9.36 0.92 7.51
C ILE A 139 -9.42 -0.60 7.26
N GLY A 140 -8.84 -1.41 8.13
CA GLY A 140 -8.90 -2.87 8.03
C GLY A 140 -10.34 -3.42 8.04
N LEU A 141 -11.19 -2.93 8.96
CA LEU A 141 -12.60 -3.32 9.03
C LEU A 141 -13.38 -2.86 7.80
N LEU A 142 -13.13 -1.65 7.30
CA LEU A 142 -13.75 -1.14 6.08
C LEU A 142 -13.31 -1.93 4.83
N ASN A 143 -12.05 -2.32 4.75
CA ASN A 143 -11.54 -3.18 3.70
C ASN A 143 -12.17 -4.57 3.74
N LEU A 144 -12.37 -5.15 4.91
CA LEU A 144 -13.12 -6.42 5.06
C LEU A 144 -14.56 -6.27 4.57
N PHE A 145 -15.25 -5.20 4.99
CA PHE A 145 -16.60 -4.91 4.52
C PHE A 145 -16.66 -4.75 3.00
N LEU A 146 -15.76 -3.96 2.43
CA LEU A 146 -15.64 -3.74 0.99
C LEU A 146 -15.35 -5.07 0.26
N GLY A 147 -14.38 -5.84 0.72
CA GLY A 147 -14.01 -7.13 0.15
C GLY A 147 -15.15 -8.13 0.15
N ILE A 148 -15.84 -8.31 1.28
CA ILE A 148 -17.02 -9.17 1.40
C ILE A 148 -18.13 -8.71 0.42
N GLY A 149 -18.37 -7.40 0.35
CA GLY A 149 -19.36 -6.83 -0.57
C GLY A 149 -19.02 -7.13 -2.04
N LEU A 150 -17.74 -7.00 -2.42
CA LEU A 150 -17.27 -7.31 -3.77
C LEU A 150 -17.39 -8.80 -4.09
N VAL A 151 -16.97 -9.68 -3.18
CA VAL A 151 -17.03 -11.14 -3.37
C VAL A 151 -18.48 -11.64 -3.53
N ARG A 152 -19.43 -11.02 -2.78
CA ARG A 152 -20.84 -11.40 -2.85
C ARG A 152 -21.58 -10.86 -4.06
N LYS A 153 -21.27 -9.63 -4.48
CA LYS A 153 -22.06 -8.93 -5.51
C LYS A 153 -21.48 -9.07 -6.92
N PHE A 154 -20.19 -9.34 -7.03
CA PHE A 154 -19.50 -9.40 -8.33
C PHE A 154 -18.92 -10.78 -8.61
N ARG A 155 -18.60 -11.02 -9.90
CA ARG A 155 -17.99 -12.27 -10.39
C ARG A 155 -16.74 -11.95 -11.21
N GLY A 156 -15.89 -12.96 -11.43
CA GLY A 156 -14.68 -12.83 -12.24
C GLY A 156 -13.58 -12.04 -11.56
N SER A 157 -12.90 -11.17 -12.29
CA SER A 157 -11.72 -10.43 -11.79
C SER A 157 -12.04 -9.47 -10.65
N ILE A 158 -13.27 -8.91 -10.61
CA ILE A 158 -13.72 -8.04 -9.52
C ILE A 158 -13.83 -8.83 -8.21
N ARG A 159 -14.30 -10.07 -8.28
CA ARG A 159 -14.34 -10.96 -7.12
C ARG A 159 -12.93 -11.30 -6.63
N LEU A 160 -11.97 -11.53 -7.55
CA LEU A 160 -10.57 -11.77 -7.19
C LEU A 160 -9.95 -10.57 -6.44
N TYR A 161 -10.25 -9.34 -6.90
CA TYR A 161 -9.85 -8.14 -6.16
C TYR A 161 -10.47 -8.11 -4.76
N GLY A 162 -11.76 -8.38 -4.62
CA GLY A 162 -12.42 -8.48 -3.30
C GLY A 162 -11.78 -9.54 -2.40
N MET A 163 -11.39 -10.69 -2.94
CA MET A 163 -10.67 -11.74 -2.20
C MET A 163 -9.28 -11.27 -1.78
N SER A 164 -8.54 -10.57 -2.63
CA SER A 164 -7.19 -10.07 -2.31
C SER A 164 -7.22 -9.07 -1.14
N ILE A 165 -8.22 -8.18 -1.11
CA ILE A 165 -8.40 -7.22 0.00
C ILE A 165 -8.67 -7.94 1.34
N ILE A 166 -9.31 -9.11 1.32
CA ILE A 166 -9.58 -9.89 2.54
C ILE A 166 -8.35 -10.72 2.93
N LEU A 167 -7.81 -11.49 1.97
CA LEU A 167 -6.81 -12.51 2.27
C LEU A 167 -5.42 -11.91 2.55
N CYS A 168 -5.01 -10.88 1.80
CA CYS A 168 -3.66 -10.32 1.99
C CYS A 168 -3.44 -9.73 3.39
N PRO A 169 -4.34 -8.91 3.97
CA PRO A 169 -4.18 -8.44 5.34
C PRO A 169 -4.20 -9.58 6.38
N ILE A 170 -5.03 -10.60 6.18
CA ILE A 170 -5.06 -11.77 7.07
C ILE A 170 -3.71 -12.51 7.02
N LEU A 171 -3.16 -12.74 5.83
CA LEU A 171 -1.86 -13.37 5.68
C LEU A 171 -0.73 -12.55 6.30
N ILE A 172 -0.75 -11.22 6.11
CA ILE A 172 0.20 -10.30 6.76
C ILE A 172 0.12 -10.43 8.29
N PHE A 173 -1.09 -10.41 8.84
CA PHE A 173 -1.30 -10.56 10.29
C PHE A 173 -0.81 -11.91 10.82
N LEU A 174 -1.12 -13.00 10.11
CA LEU A 174 -0.65 -14.35 10.48
C LEU A 174 0.88 -14.44 10.42
N THR A 175 1.49 -13.90 9.37
CA THR A 175 2.95 -13.91 9.21
C THR A 175 3.63 -13.11 10.34
N GLY A 176 3.09 -11.94 10.68
CA GLY A 176 3.54 -11.15 11.81
C GLY A 176 3.36 -11.87 13.16
N GLY A 177 2.24 -12.57 13.33
CA GLY A 177 1.97 -13.38 14.53
C GLY A 177 2.95 -14.54 14.69
N VAL A 178 3.30 -15.23 13.59
CA VAL A 178 4.33 -16.28 13.60
C VAL A 178 5.70 -15.71 13.98
N PHE A 179 6.08 -14.56 13.42
CA PHE A 179 7.33 -13.89 13.77
C PHE A 179 7.37 -13.50 15.25
N TYR A 180 6.28 -12.89 15.76
CA TYR A 180 6.14 -12.53 17.16
C TYR A 180 6.28 -13.75 18.09
N TYR A 181 5.64 -14.86 17.77
CA TYR A 181 5.74 -16.11 18.51
C TYR A 181 7.17 -16.66 18.53
N MET A 182 7.82 -16.70 17.35
CA MET A 182 9.21 -17.15 17.25
C MET A 182 10.17 -16.28 18.09
N TYR A 183 9.96 -14.97 18.06
CA TYR A 183 10.80 -14.02 18.79
C TYR A 183 10.65 -14.14 20.31
N ASN A 184 9.42 -14.33 20.81
CA ASN A 184 9.16 -14.29 22.27
C ASN A 184 9.18 -15.67 22.92
N GLU A 185 8.74 -16.72 22.22
CA GLU A 185 8.51 -18.04 22.84
C GLU A 185 9.60 -19.04 22.50
N VAL A 186 10.22 -18.93 21.31
CA VAL A 186 11.33 -19.79 20.90
C VAL A 186 12.64 -19.19 21.40
N GLY A 187 12.98 -19.38 22.67
CA GLY A 187 14.23 -18.89 23.23
C GLY A 187 15.48 -19.42 22.52
N GLY A 188 16.55 -18.60 22.47
CA GLY A 188 17.87 -19.02 21.95
C GLY A 188 18.08 -18.77 20.46
N LEU A 189 17.24 -17.98 19.80
CA LEU A 189 17.51 -17.52 18.43
C LEU A 189 18.71 -16.56 18.43
N SER A 190 19.65 -16.80 17.50
CA SER A 190 20.77 -15.86 17.29
C SER A 190 20.26 -14.55 16.67
N MET A 191 20.95 -13.44 16.91
CA MET A 191 20.63 -12.15 16.28
C MET A 191 20.57 -12.27 14.76
N THR A 192 21.50 -12.99 14.14
CA THR A 192 21.52 -13.27 12.69
C THR A 192 20.25 -14.00 12.23
N ALA A 193 19.71 -14.94 13.03
CA ALA A 193 18.47 -15.61 12.69
C ALA A 193 17.28 -14.65 12.74
N ILE A 194 17.22 -13.80 13.77
CA ILE A 194 16.17 -12.78 13.93
C ILE A 194 16.17 -11.81 12.74
N ASP A 195 17.33 -11.30 12.34
CA ASP A 195 17.49 -10.41 11.19
C ASP A 195 17.06 -11.08 9.88
N THR A 196 17.47 -12.34 9.68
CA THR A 196 17.08 -13.12 8.49
C THR A 196 15.55 -13.30 8.44
N TYR A 197 14.92 -13.69 9.55
CA TYR A 197 13.46 -13.82 9.61
C TYR A 197 12.74 -12.49 9.42
N GLY A 198 13.27 -11.40 9.99
CA GLY A 198 12.76 -10.04 9.79
C GLY A 198 12.79 -9.62 8.33
N THR A 199 13.88 -9.88 7.63
CA THR A 199 14.04 -9.60 6.19
C THR A 199 13.04 -10.40 5.36
N ILE A 200 12.89 -11.71 5.62
CA ILE A 200 11.91 -12.56 4.94
C ILE A 200 10.48 -12.06 5.18
N LEU A 201 10.16 -11.71 6.43
CA LEU A 201 8.86 -11.15 6.79
C LEU A 201 8.55 -9.86 6.00
N THR A 202 9.50 -8.94 5.96
CA THR A 202 9.36 -7.67 5.23
C THR A 202 9.11 -7.92 3.74
N LEU A 203 9.83 -8.87 3.12
CA LEU A 203 9.61 -9.27 1.73
C LEU A 203 8.20 -9.83 1.52
N ILE A 204 7.75 -10.71 2.39
CA ILE A 204 6.39 -11.29 2.30
C ILE A 204 5.33 -10.20 2.43
N VAL A 205 5.47 -9.31 3.41
CA VAL A 205 4.54 -8.18 3.65
C VAL A 205 4.50 -7.26 2.44
N PHE A 206 5.67 -6.96 1.86
CA PHE A 206 5.78 -6.16 0.64
C PHE A 206 5.00 -6.79 -0.52
N VAL A 207 5.29 -8.05 -0.85
CA VAL A 207 4.61 -8.76 -1.95
C VAL A 207 3.10 -8.83 -1.71
N LEU A 208 2.66 -9.20 -0.50
CA LEU A 208 1.24 -9.26 -0.15
C LEU A 208 0.57 -7.89 -0.21
N GLY A 209 1.28 -6.81 0.09
CA GLY A 209 0.80 -5.43 -0.01
C GLY A 209 0.55 -4.98 -1.44
N LEU A 210 1.33 -5.49 -2.42
CA LEU A 210 1.18 -5.14 -3.83
C LEU A 210 0.01 -5.88 -4.51
N ILE A 211 -0.31 -7.10 -4.09
CA ILE A 211 -1.33 -7.96 -4.72
C ILE A 211 -2.68 -7.25 -4.88
N PRO A 212 -3.25 -6.56 -3.88
CA PRO A 212 -4.53 -5.87 -4.04
C PRO A 212 -4.50 -4.80 -5.14
N SER A 213 -3.41 -4.04 -5.26
CA SER A 213 -3.27 -2.98 -6.27
C SER A 213 -3.20 -3.57 -7.69
N ILE A 214 -2.47 -4.66 -7.87
CA ILE A 214 -2.39 -5.40 -9.14
C ILE A 214 -3.76 -6.02 -9.47
N ALA A 215 -4.41 -6.63 -8.48
CA ALA A 215 -5.74 -7.22 -8.65
C ALA A 215 -6.80 -6.16 -8.98
N LEU A 216 -6.70 -4.97 -8.39
CA LEU A 216 -7.55 -3.81 -8.70
C LEU A 216 -7.42 -3.46 -10.19
N ARG A 217 -6.20 -3.30 -10.69
CA ARG A 217 -5.98 -3.04 -12.13
C ARG A 217 -6.53 -4.16 -13.00
N GLY A 218 -6.30 -5.42 -12.63
CA GLY A 218 -6.82 -6.60 -13.34
C GLY A 218 -8.34 -6.69 -13.36
N SER A 219 -9.04 -6.00 -12.44
CA SER A 219 -10.51 -5.96 -12.37
C SER A 219 -11.16 -4.99 -13.36
N MET A 220 -10.36 -4.19 -14.06
CA MET A 220 -10.79 -3.15 -14.99
C MET A 220 -10.31 -3.45 -16.42
N SER A 221 -11.09 -3.02 -17.41
CA SER A 221 -10.79 -3.18 -18.83
C SER A 221 -11.14 -1.89 -19.55
N ALA A 222 -10.25 -1.39 -20.42
CA ALA A 222 -10.58 -0.29 -21.31
C ALA A 222 -11.75 -0.71 -22.22
N ASP A 223 -12.70 0.17 -22.40
CA ASP A 223 -13.72 0.06 -23.43
C ASP A 223 -13.12 0.72 -24.67
N ILE A 224 -12.59 -0.10 -25.58
CA ILE A 224 -12.07 0.37 -26.86
C ILE A 224 -13.30 0.66 -27.71
N THR A 225 -13.56 1.93 -27.99
CA THR A 225 -14.56 2.36 -28.96
C THR A 225 -13.99 2.21 -30.37
N GLU A 226 -14.83 1.99 -31.37
CA GLU A 226 -14.38 1.93 -32.77
C GLU A 226 -13.65 3.21 -33.20
N GLU A 227 -14.03 4.37 -32.64
CA GLU A 227 -13.33 5.66 -32.85
C GLU A 227 -11.87 5.64 -32.35
N ASP A 228 -11.56 4.93 -31.25
CA ASP A 228 -10.18 4.80 -30.74
C ASP A 228 -9.30 3.95 -31.67
N LEU A 229 -9.89 3.02 -32.43
CA LEU A 229 -9.18 2.18 -33.42
C LEU A 229 -8.86 2.99 -34.69
N ASP A 230 -9.80 3.85 -35.14
CA ASP A 230 -9.61 4.71 -36.31
C ASP A 230 -8.53 5.78 -36.08
N GLU A 231 -8.39 6.30 -34.82
CA GLU A 231 -7.31 7.23 -34.45
C GLU A 231 -5.95 6.53 -34.35
N GLU A 232 -5.90 5.29 -33.92
CA GLU A 232 -4.65 4.53 -33.82
C GLU A 232 -4.11 4.14 -35.18
N ASP A 233 -5.00 3.79 -36.13
CA ASP A 233 -4.65 3.50 -37.52
C ASP A 233 -4.25 4.78 -38.31
N ALA A 234 -4.86 5.93 -38.00
CA ALA A 234 -4.49 7.21 -38.57
C ALA A 234 -3.13 7.73 -38.12
N ASN A 235 -2.68 7.38 -36.90
CA ASN A 235 -1.38 7.78 -36.38
C ASN A 235 -0.23 6.83 -36.79
N GLN A 236 -0.54 5.69 -37.41
CA GLN A 236 0.44 4.72 -37.93
C GLN A 236 0.67 4.82 -39.43
N ALA A 237 -0.12 5.61 -40.13
CA ALA A 237 -0.04 5.88 -41.59
C ALA A 237 0.73 7.17 -41.88
#